data_fba9b1c0b82cd980ef96c9c3b44ba80e
#
_entry.id   fba9b1c0b82cd980ef96c9c3b44ba80e
#
_cell.length_a   1.000
_cell.length_b   1.000
_cell.length_c   1.000
_cell.angle_alpha   90.00
_cell.angle_beta   90.00
_cell.angle_gamma   90.00
#
_symmetry.space_group_name_H-M   'P 1'
#
loop_
_entity.id
_entity.type
_entity.pdbx_description
1 polymer ?
#
loop_
_entity_poly.entity_id
_entity_poly.type
_entity_poly.pdbx_seq_one_letter_code
_entity_poly.pdbx_strand_id
1 'polypeptide(L)'
;MFVHNFKYSLKILFKNNGWLFWTFIFPIILGTLFNLAFSNIEKTETFNKIDVAITPNNNSYIKSTFKVLEKENVVKIQSGNLEKSKKLLENKKVIGYIDNSILHINSNGGKETILKSIMDDILINKDIYEKYLLNGKLPDTFSTNYKITNVTRKNISYTMIEYYTLIAMAAFYGAAIALTMINYLLPNISTSGKRINISPAKRGTLLLSSFCASIVVQIIGMFILFLYTIFVLKVDYGDNLLYVLILTFFGILASLSLGTFLASTIKTNSNNKFGILIAITMTLSFFSGMTGITMKYVTDKNMPIINYLNPCNMIVDGLYSLYYYGVNNRYYFNILSLIIFTIIMLLISSNSLRRQKYDNI
;
A
#
# COMPACT_ATOMS: atom_id res chain seq x y z
N MET A 1 -35.39 -15.02 -16.72
CA MET A 1 -34.05 -15.48 -17.16
C MET A 1 -32.90 -14.83 -16.39
N PHE A 2 -32.82 -13.49 -16.24
CA PHE A 2 -31.74 -12.83 -15.49
C PHE A 2 -31.59 -13.38 -14.06
N VAL A 3 -32.63 -13.30 -13.23
CA VAL A 3 -32.64 -13.76 -11.83
C VAL A 3 -32.28 -15.24 -11.69
N HIS A 4 -32.79 -16.07 -12.61
CA HIS A 4 -32.50 -17.48 -12.63
C HIS A 4 -31.00 -17.73 -12.86
N ASN A 5 -30.42 -17.15 -13.91
CA ASN A 5 -29.00 -17.29 -14.21
C ASN A 5 -28.11 -16.68 -13.10
N PHE A 6 -28.52 -15.55 -12.54
CA PHE A 6 -27.83 -14.93 -11.40
C PHE A 6 -27.73 -15.89 -10.19
N LYS A 7 -28.86 -16.51 -9.79
CA LYS A 7 -28.88 -17.50 -8.69
C LYS A 7 -27.98 -18.70 -8.99
N TYR A 8 -28.01 -19.22 -10.21
CA TYR A 8 -27.15 -20.33 -10.60
C TYR A 8 -25.66 -19.95 -10.63
N SER A 9 -25.34 -18.76 -11.12
CA SER A 9 -23.98 -18.22 -11.10
C SER A 9 -23.44 -18.12 -9.68
N LEU A 10 -24.23 -17.59 -8.74
CA LEU A 10 -23.86 -17.56 -7.32
C LEU A 10 -23.61 -18.97 -6.77
N LYS A 11 -24.51 -19.92 -7.07
CA LYS A 11 -24.37 -21.31 -6.63
C LYS A 11 -23.09 -21.96 -7.16
N ILE A 12 -22.72 -21.69 -8.41
CA ILE A 12 -21.47 -22.19 -9.01
C ILE A 12 -20.26 -21.60 -8.29
N LEU A 13 -20.24 -20.28 -8.06
CA LEU A 13 -19.13 -19.60 -7.40
C LEU A 13 -18.94 -20.09 -5.97
N PHE A 14 -20.02 -20.20 -5.17
CA PHE A 14 -19.94 -20.69 -3.79
C PHE A 14 -19.66 -22.19 -3.67
N LYS A 15 -19.78 -22.98 -4.72
CA LYS A 15 -19.36 -24.37 -4.75
C LYS A 15 -17.91 -24.59 -5.17
N ASN A 16 -17.25 -23.55 -5.68
CA ASN A 16 -15.88 -23.64 -6.15
C ASN A 16 -14.90 -23.32 -5.02
N ASN A 17 -14.48 -24.34 -4.29
CA ASN A 17 -13.59 -24.19 -3.12
C ASN A 17 -12.26 -23.50 -3.46
N GLY A 18 -11.74 -23.64 -4.68
CA GLY A 18 -10.51 -23.00 -5.09
C GLY A 18 -10.62 -21.45 -5.07
N TRP A 19 -11.72 -20.92 -5.61
CA TRP A 19 -11.93 -19.46 -5.61
C TRP A 19 -12.29 -18.92 -4.26
N LEU A 20 -13.05 -19.66 -3.46
CA LEU A 20 -13.35 -19.28 -2.08
C LEU A 20 -12.08 -19.16 -1.25
N PHE A 21 -11.14 -20.09 -1.43
CA PHE A 21 -9.85 -19.98 -0.76
C PHE A 21 -9.09 -18.70 -1.15
N TRP A 22 -8.90 -18.44 -2.45
CA TRP A 22 -8.14 -17.30 -2.93
C TRP A 22 -8.81 -15.96 -2.64
N THR A 23 -10.14 -15.91 -2.64
CA THR A 23 -10.90 -14.66 -2.44
C THR A 23 -11.14 -14.34 -0.97
N PHE A 24 -11.35 -15.37 -0.11
CA PHE A 24 -11.75 -15.16 1.27
C PHE A 24 -10.61 -15.48 2.25
N ILE A 25 -9.96 -16.63 2.09
CA ILE A 25 -9.01 -17.14 3.10
C ILE A 25 -7.62 -16.55 2.88
N PHE A 26 -7.12 -16.57 1.64
CA PHE A 26 -5.76 -16.15 1.34
C PHE A 26 -5.47 -14.68 1.70
N PRO A 27 -6.33 -13.69 1.42
CA PRO A 27 -6.09 -12.31 1.84
C PRO A 27 -6.04 -12.14 3.36
N ILE A 28 -6.82 -12.92 4.12
CA ILE A 28 -6.79 -12.94 5.59
C ILE A 28 -5.45 -13.46 6.09
N ILE A 29 -4.99 -14.60 5.54
CA ILE A 29 -3.68 -15.18 5.90
C ILE A 29 -2.58 -14.16 5.61
N LEU A 30 -2.58 -13.56 4.41
CA LEU A 30 -1.55 -12.61 4.01
C LEU A 30 -1.57 -11.35 4.87
N GLY A 31 -2.76 -10.81 5.19
CA GLY A 31 -2.90 -9.67 6.12
C GLY A 31 -2.37 -9.97 7.52
N THR A 32 -2.59 -11.21 8.00
CA THR A 32 -2.04 -11.67 9.29
C THR A 32 -0.52 -11.76 9.24
N LEU A 33 0.05 -12.29 8.16
CA LEU A 33 1.50 -12.37 7.96
C LEU A 33 2.12 -10.97 7.90
N PHE A 34 1.49 -10.01 7.22
CA PHE A 34 1.95 -8.61 7.21
C PHE A 34 1.92 -8.00 8.62
N ASN A 35 0.85 -8.23 9.38
CA ASN A 35 0.80 -7.77 10.76
C ASN A 35 1.96 -8.33 11.60
N LEU A 36 2.22 -9.63 11.52
CA LEU A 36 3.32 -10.27 12.25
C LEU A 36 4.70 -9.76 11.81
N ALA A 37 4.89 -9.52 10.51
CA ALA A 37 6.16 -9.06 9.97
C ALA A 37 6.45 -7.59 10.31
N PHE A 38 5.44 -6.71 10.20
CA PHE A 38 5.64 -5.25 10.24
C PHE A 38 5.21 -4.61 11.56
N SER A 39 4.39 -5.26 12.40
CA SER A 39 3.95 -4.68 13.68
C SER A 39 5.11 -4.34 14.65
N ASN A 40 6.21 -5.06 14.57
CA ASN A 40 7.40 -4.77 15.38
C ASN A 40 8.22 -3.60 14.83
N ILE A 41 8.17 -3.35 13.52
CA ILE A 41 8.87 -2.21 12.89
C ILE A 41 8.21 -0.91 13.33
N GLU A 42 6.90 -0.84 13.35
CA GLU A 42 6.14 0.34 13.79
C GLU A 42 6.37 0.67 15.27
N LYS A 43 6.54 -0.34 16.12
CA LYS A 43 6.91 -0.14 17.53
C LYS A 43 8.35 0.34 17.73
N THR A 44 9.25 0.03 16.81
CA THR A 44 10.65 0.52 16.82
C THR A 44 10.77 1.89 16.18
N GLU A 45 9.83 2.34 15.37
CA GLU A 45 9.75 3.69 14.80
C GLU A 45 9.16 4.73 15.77
N THR A 46 8.56 4.34 16.90
CA THR A 46 8.36 5.28 18.00
C THR A 46 9.74 5.79 18.42
N PHE A 47 9.95 7.10 18.27
CA PHE A 47 11.22 7.78 18.59
C PHE A 47 11.66 7.41 20.00
N ASN A 48 12.46 6.36 20.13
CA ASN A 48 13.08 5.99 21.39
C ASN A 48 14.19 7.00 21.67
N LYS A 49 14.16 7.61 22.84
CA LYS A 49 15.20 8.53 23.31
C LYS A 49 16.59 8.01 22.93
N ILE A 50 17.40 8.90 22.41
CA ILE A 50 18.78 8.58 22.04
C ILE A 50 19.65 8.61 23.29
N ASP A 51 20.15 7.47 23.71
CA ASP A 51 21.10 7.40 24.82
C ASP A 51 22.48 7.93 24.38
N VAL A 52 22.93 9.04 24.98
CA VAL A 52 24.19 9.70 24.65
C VAL A 52 25.00 9.96 25.93
N ALA A 53 26.31 9.73 25.90
CA ALA A 53 27.18 10.08 26.99
C ALA A 53 27.84 11.44 26.75
N ILE A 54 27.91 12.28 27.77
CA ILE A 54 28.56 13.61 27.70
C ILE A 54 29.66 13.69 28.75
N THR A 55 30.89 13.95 28.30
CA THR A 55 32.01 14.11 29.18
C THR A 55 32.06 15.51 29.83
N PRO A 56 32.76 15.67 30.96
CA PRO A 56 32.93 16.98 31.62
C PRO A 56 33.63 18.02 30.76
N ASN A 57 34.46 17.60 29.80
CA ASN A 57 35.34 18.49 29.02
C ASN A 57 34.59 19.25 27.89
N ASN A 58 33.29 19.07 27.77
CA ASN A 58 32.50 19.76 26.73
C ASN A 58 32.15 21.19 27.10
N ASN A 59 32.00 22.06 26.09
CA ASN A 59 31.56 23.45 26.22
C ASN A 59 30.20 23.52 26.95
N SER A 60 30.03 24.60 27.76
CA SER A 60 28.78 24.85 28.49
C SER A 60 27.55 24.96 27.57
N TYR A 61 27.71 25.51 26.36
CA TYR A 61 26.65 25.62 25.35
C TYR A 61 26.16 24.23 24.94
N ILE A 62 27.04 23.30 24.61
CA ILE A 62 26.67 21.93 24.24
C ILE A 62 25.93 21.24 25.40
N LYS A 63 26.46 21.37 26.62
CA LYS A 63 25.83 20.78 27.82
C LYS A 63 24.44 21.34 28.08
N SER A 64 24.23 22.65 27.93
CA SER A 64 22.94 23.29 28.14
C SER A 64 21.94 22.88 27.06
N THR A 65 22.36 22.83 25.78
CA THR A 65 21.49 22.42 24.67
C THR A 65 21.06 20.97 24.81
N PHE A 66 21.97 20.06 25.14
CA PHE A 66 21.61 18.66 25.39
C PHE A 66 20.69 18.48 26.60
N LYS A 67 20.82 19.29 27.66
CA LYS A 67 19.86 19.30 28.78
C LYS A 67 18.46 19.75 28.35
N VAL A 68 18.36 20.69 27.42
CA VAL A 68 17.05 21.07 26.84
C VAL A 68 16.47 19.91 26.04
N LEU A 69 17.26 19.26 25.19
CA LEU A 69 16.82 18.08 24.41
C LEU A 69 16.42 16.90 25.32
N GLU A 70 17.02 16.76 26.48
CA GLU A 70 16.64 15.75 27.48
C GLU A 70 15.26 16.09 28.10
N LYS A 71 14.99 17.35 28.41
CA LYS A 71 13.66 17.81 28.89
C LYS A 71 12.57 17.59 27.83
N GLU A 72 12.89 17.79 26.56
CA GLU A 72 12.00 17.54 25.42
C GLU A 72 11.89 16.03 25.06
N ASN A 73 12.48 15.15 25.86
CA ASN A 73 12.45 13.69 25.67
C ASN A 73 13.09 13.20 24.36
N VAL A 74 13.96 13.98 23.75
CA VAL A 74 14.69 13.63 22.52
C VAL A 74 15.90 12.75 22.82
N VAL A 75 16.67 13.10 23.85
CA VAL A 75 17.86 12.36 24.26
C VAL A 75 17.76 11.95 25.72
N LYS A 76 18.56 10.95 26.11
CA LYS A 76 18.78 10.58 27.49
C LYS A 76 20.30 10.69 27.77
N ILE A 77 20.68 11.57 28.70
CA ILE A 77 22.07 11.88 28.98
C ILE A 77 22.63 10.94 30.04
N GLN A 78 23.76 10.35 29.75
CA GLN A 78 24.58 9.63 30.73
C GLN A 78 25.88 10.41 30.99
N SER A 79 26.05 10.89 32.20
CA SER A 79 27.27 11.63 32.59
C SER A 79 28.37 10.68 33.04
N GLY A 80 29.59 10.89 32.58
CA GLY A 80 30.74 10.07 32.97
C GLY A 80 32.06 10.61 32.44
N ASN A 81 33.14 10.17 33.03
CA ASN A 81 34.49 10.45 32.54
C ASN A 81 34.71 9.76 31.19
N LEU A 82 35.73 10.18 30.44
CA LEU A 82 36.03 9.68 29.09
C LEU A 82 36.10 8.14 29.03
N GLU A 83 36.79 7.50 29.97
CA GLU A 83 36.91 6.04 30.02
C GLU A 83 35.56 5.33 30.22
N LYS A 84 34.73 5.89 31.11
CA LYS A 84 33.39 5.36 31.34
C LYS A 84 32.51 5.51 30.09
N SER A 85 32.60 6.64 29.41
CA SER A 85 31.84 6.91 28.17
C SER A 85 32.27 5.98 27.03
N LYS A 86 33.53 5.69 26.86
CA LYS A 86 34.06 4.69 25.93
C LYS A 86 33.51 3.30 26.22
N LYS A 87 33.57 2.84 27.47
CA LYS A 87 33.02 1.54 27.89
C LYS A 87 31.50 1.44 27.67
N LEU A 88 30.76 2.53 27.86
CA LEU A 88 29.32 2.58 27.59
C LEU A 88 29.02 2.43 26.09
N LEU A 89 29.83 3.03 25.22
CA LEU A 89 29.72 2.89 23.77
C LEU A 89 30.07 1.47 23.29
N GLU A 90 31.18 0.91 23.78
CA GLU A 90 31.62 -0.47 23.49
C GLU A 90 30.54 -1.50 23.89
N ASN A 91 29.93 -1.31 25.07
CA ASN A 91 28.85 -2.16 25.58
C ASN A 91 27.46 -1.84 24.95
N LYS A 92 27.40 -0.99 23.95
CA LYS A 92 26.16 -0.58 23.26
C LYS A 92 25.08 -0.01 24.20
N LYS A 93 25.46 0.54 25.35
CA LYS A 93 24.55 1.19 26.30
C LYS A 93 24.22 2.63 25.90
N VAL A 94 25.08 3.26 25.11
CA VAL A 94 24.88 4.56 24.48
C VAL A 94 25.19 4.46 23.00
N ILE A 95 24.55 5.30 22.18
CA ILE A 95 24.73 5.35 20.73
C ILE A 95 25.98 6.11 20.33
N GLY A 96 26.34 7.11 21.15
CA GLY A 96 27.54 7.89 20.97
C GLY A 96 27.95 8.57 22.28
N TYR A 97 29.17 9.06 22.32
CA TYR A 97 29.60 9.97 23.36
C TYR A 97 30.23 11.23 22.77
N ILE A 98 30.10 12.32 23.51
CA ILE A 98 30.60 13.63 23.10
C ILE A 98 31.75 14.00 24.05
N ASP A 99 32.92 14.27 23.49
CA ASP A 99 34.10 14.73 24.22
C ASP A 99 34.75 15.89 23.45
N ASN A 100 35.02 16.97 24.14
CA ASN A 100 35.68 18.17 23.56
C ASN A 100 35.01 18.65 22.25
N SER A 101 33.68 18.65 22.22
CA SER A 101 32.83 19.02 21.03
C SER A 101 32.94 18.06 19.86
N ILE A 102 33.54 16.88 20.02
CA ILE A 102 33.60 15.84 18.99
C ILE A 102 32.65 14.71 19.37
N LEU A 103 31.82 14.30 18.42
CA LEU A 103 30.93 13.16 18.55
C LEU A 103 31.63 11.87 18.10
N HIS A 104 31.66 10.88 18.98
CA HIS A 104 32.21 9.54 18.74
C HIS A 104 31.05 8.56 18.67
N ILE A 105 30.93 7.82 17.56
CA ILE A 105 29.93 6.78 17.30
C ILE A 105 30.60 5.50 16.83
N ASN A 106 29.95 4.35 17.00
CA ASN A 106 30.58 3.04 16.72
C ASN A 106 30.01 2.40 15.45
N SER A 107 28.88 2.90 14.90
CA SER A 107 28.19 2.37 13.73
C SER A 107 27.48 3.47 12.96
N ASN A 108 27.05 3.17 11.73
CA ASN A 108 26.22 4.07 10.90
C ASN A 108 24.80 3.52 10.87
N GLY A 109 23.99 3.87 11.87
CA GLY A 109 22.57 3.53 11.94
C GLY A 109 21.67 4.78 11.90
N GLY A 110 20.36 4.60 11.89
CA GLY A 110 19.41 5.72 11.86
C GLY A 110 19.53 6.64 13.07
N LYS A 111 19.71 6.09 14.27
CA LYS A 111 19.86 6.87 15.51
C LYS A 111 21.18 7.63 15.57
N GLU A 112 22.26 7.03 15.07
CA GLU A 112 23.57 7.65 14.95
C GLU A 112 23.56 8.81 13.97
N THR A 113 22.84 8.66 12.86
CA THR A 113 22.64 9.72 11.85
C THR A 113 21.88 10.90 12.45
N ILE A 114 20.81 10.63 13.22
CA ILE A 114 20.04 11.68 13.92
C ILE A 114 20.94 12.39 14.96
N LEU A 115 21.69 11.64 15.77
CA LEU A 115 22.59 12.23 16.76
C LEU A 115 23.68 13.09 16.10
N LYS A 116 24.19 12.66 14.94
CA LYS A 116 25.13 13.44 14.13
C LYS A 116 24.50 14.74 13.64
N SER A 117 23.30 14.70 13.06
CA SER A 117 22.59 15.91 12.61
C SER A 117 22.35 16.89 13.77
N ILE A 118 21.93 16.40 14.93
CA ILE A 118 21.76 17.23 16.13
C ILE A 118 23.07 17.89 16.51
N MET A 119 24.19 17.15 16.49
CA MET A 119 25.48 17.70 16.83
C MET A 119 25.98 18.72 15.83
N ASP A 120 25.79 18.46 14.53
CA ASP A 120 26.16 19.40 13.45
C ASP A 120 25.38 20.70 13.59
N ASP A 121 24.05 20.64 13.86
CA ASP A 121 23.20 21.81 14.09
C ASP A 121 23.64 22.62 15.33
N ILE A 122 24.03 21.93 16.43
CA ILE A 122 24.52 22.59 17.64
C ILE A 122 25.84 23.31 17.37
N LEU A 123 26.76 22.70 16.60
CA LEU A 123 28.05 23.30 16.26
C LEU A 123 27.88 24.52 15.35
N ILE A 124 27.04 24.42 14.32
CA ILE A 124 26.74 25.55 13.40
C ILE A 124 26.12 26.72 14.20
N ASN A 125 25.17 26.45 15.06
CA ASN A 125 24.53 27.51 15.86
C ASN A 125 25.49 28.12 16.88
N LYS A 126 26.43 27.33 17.45
CA LYS A 126 27.49 27.81 18.33
C LYS A 126 28.40 28.78 17.59
N ASP A 127 28.86 28.43 16.40
CA ASP A 127 29.76 29.28 15.58
C ASP A 127 29.11 30.59 15.18
N ILE A 128 27.82 30.52 14.85
CA ILE A 128 27.00 31.70 14.56
C ILE A 128 26.89 32.60 15.80
N TYR A 129 26.57 32.03 16.96
CA TYR A 129 26.46 32.75 18.23
C TYR A 129 27.75 33.43 18.63
N GLU A 130 28.89 32.74 18.53
CA GLU A 130 30.22 33.29 18.83
C GLU A 130 30.59 34.45 17.90
N LYS A 131 30.28 34.38 16.60
CA LYS A 131 30.47 35.47 15.62
C LYS A 131 29.62 36.71 15.96
N TYR A 132 28.38 36.52 16.40
CA TYR A 132 27.53 37.64 16.82
C TYR A 132 28.02 38.32 18.08
N LEU A 133 28.51 37.54 19.07
CA LEU A 133 29.10 38.07 20.30
C LEU A 133 30.35 38.90 19.99
N LEU A 134 31.21 38.44 19.08
CA LEU A 134 32.42 39.15 18.66
C LEU A 134 32.11 40.49 17.96
N ASN A 135 30.95 40.61 17.30
CA ASN A 135 30.49 41.81 16.61
C ASN A 135 29.65 42.77 17.50
N GLY A 136 29.59 42.50 18.82
CA GLY A 136 28.88 43.37 19.76
C GLY A 136 27.36 43.44 19.59
N LYS A 137 26.75 42.54 18.82
CA LYS A 137 25.32 42.40 18.65
C LYS A 137 24.84 41.16 19.37
N LEU A 138 24.02 41.35 20.40
CA LEU A 138 23.24 40.23 20.95
C LEU A 138 22.18 39.84 19.90
N PRO A 139 22.10 38.59 19.47
CA PRO A 139 21.00 38.17 18.62
C PRO A 139 19.71 38.28 19.45
N ASP A 140 18.80 39.14 18.99
CA ASP A 140 17.41 39.06 19.43
C ASP A 140 16.97 37.62 19.18
N THR A 141 16.74 36.91 20.25
CA THR A 141 16.26 35.50 20.32
C THR A 141 16.15 34.80 18.98
N PHE A 142 17.03 33.81 18.71
CA PHE A 142 16.89 32.89 17.57
C PHE A 142 15.60 32.05 17.70
N SER A 143 14.46 32.70 17.76
CA SER A 143 13.19 32.06 17.45
C SER A 143 12.98 32.20 15.95
N THR A 144 13.70 31.39 15.17
CA THR A 144 13.24 31.10 13.84
C THR A 144 11.95 30.32 14.01
N ASN A 145 10.83 31.03 14.01
CA ASN A 145 9.51 30.45 13.92
C ASN A 145 9.37 29.82 12.51
N TYR A 146 10.08 28.69 12.30
CA TYR A 146 9.77 27.84 11.19
C TYR A 146 8.40 27.26 11.44
N LYS A 147 7.41 27.80 10.77
CA LYS A 147 6.09 27.19 10.72
C LYS A 147 6.23 25.95 9.85
N ILE A 148 6.61 24.82 10.44
CA ILE A 148 6.59 23.53 9.77
C ILE A 148 5.11 23.20 9.57
N THR A 149 4.61 23.46 8.36
CA THR A 149 3.29 22.99 7.97
C THR A 149 3.47 21.58 7.41
N ASN A 150 2.98 20.60 8.13
CA ASN A 150 2.85 19.26 7.57
C ASN A 150 1.91 19.32 6.38
N VAL A 151 2.45 19.12 5.18
CA VAL A 151 1.68 19.04 3.94
C VAL A 151 0.84 17.76 3.91
N THR A 152 1.32 16.72 4.58
CA THR A 152 0.64 15.43 4.71
C THR A 152 -0.16 15.37 6.01
N ARG A 153 -1.35 14.76 5.96
CA ARG A 153 -2.21 14.59 7.15
C ARG A 153 -1.66 13.57 8.14
N LYS A 154 -0.97 12.56 7.65
CA LYS A 154 -0.39 11.46 8.46
C LYS A 154 1.06 11.19 8.04
N ASN A 155 1.87 10.72 8.97
CA ASN A 155 3.22 10.22 8.70
C ASN A 155 3.16 8.91 7.91
N ILE A 156 4.21 8.63 7.14
CA ILE A 156 4.35 7.38 6.39
C ILE A 156 4.40 6.22 7.38
N SER A 157 3.45 5.31 7.29
CA SER A 157 3.48 4.02 7.97
C SER A 157 3.80 2.93 6.96
N TYR A 158 4.89 2.19 7.16
CA TYR A 158 5.21 1.03 6.30
C TYR A 158 4.10 -0.01 6.33
N THR A 159 3.49 -0.21 7.48
CA THR A 159 2.38 -1.14 7.68
C THR A 159 1.19 -0.77 6.79
N MET A 160 0.84 0.51 6.68
CA MET A 160 -0.27 0.96 5.84
C MET A 160 0.00 0.77 4.34
N ILE A 161 1.24 0.91 3.90
CA ILE A 161 1.65 0.65 2.52
C ILE A 161 1.29 -0.79 2.15
N GLU A 162 1.64 -1.75 2.99
CA GLU A 162 1.39 -3.17 2.76
C GLU A 162 -0.11 -3.50 2.82
N TYR A 163 -0.89 -2.88 3.69
CA TYR A 163 -2.34 -3.07 3.71
C TYR A 163 -3.04 -2.49 2.49
N TYR A 164 -2.57 -1.37 1.94
CA TYR A 164 -3.14 -0.84 0.71
C TYR A 164 -2.84 -1.70 -0.50
N THR A 165 -1.63 -2.26 -0.57
CA THR A 165 -1.30 -3.24 -1.61
C THR A 165 -2.08 -4.53 -1.44
N LEU A 166 -2.32 -4.99 -0.21
CA LEU A 166 -3.19 -6.14 0.09
C LEU A 166 -4.63 -5.92 -0.41
N ILE A 167 -5.21 -4.74 -0.14
CA ILE A 167 -6.55 -4.39 -0.63
C ILE A 167 -6.61 -4.43 -2.15
N ALA A 168 -5.63 -3.81 -2.82
CA ALA A 168 -5.56 -3.80 -4.27
C ALA A 168 -5.45 -5.21 -4.84
N MET A 169 -4.58 -6.05 -4.27
CA MET A 169 -4.41 -7.44 -4.67
C MET A 169 -5.69 -8.25 -4.46
N ALA A 170 -6.31 -8.14 -3.28
CA ALA A 170 -7.56 -8.83 -2.98
C ALA A 170 -8.68 -8.42 -3.94
N ALA A 171 -8.79 -7.13 -4.29
CA ALA A 171 -9.73 -6.66 -5.32
C ALA A 171 -9.44 -7.30 -6.67
N PHE A 172 -8.16 -7.49 -7.04
CA PHE A 172 -7.76 -8.08 -8.31
C PHE A 172 -8.03 -9.58 -8.42
N TYR A 173 -8.19 -10.31 -7.34
CA TYR A 173 -8.65 -11.71 -7.40
C TYR A 173 -10.05 -11.87 -8.02
N GLY A 174 -10.85 -10.83 -8.03
CA GLY A 174 -12.12 -10.78 -8.76
C GLY A 174 -11.97 -11.12 -10.25
N ALA A 175 -10.85 -10.76 -10.88
CA ALA A 175 -10.60 -11.09 -12.28
C ALA A 175 -10.69 -12.59 -12.56
N ALA A 176 -10.21 -13.41 -11.65
CA ALA A 176 -10.26 -14.86 -11.77
C ALA A 176 -11.68 -15.42 -11.57
N ILE A 177 -12.48 -14.81 -10.69
CA ILE A 177 -13.90 -15.14 -10.53
C ILE A 177 -14.67 -14.89 -11.84
N ALA A 178 -14.49 -13.70 -12.41
CA ALA A 178 -15.14 -13.34 -13.67
C ALA A 178 -14.69 -14.23 -14.83
N LEU A 179 -13.39 -14.52 -14.94
CA LEU A 179 -12.84 -15.42 -15.95
C LEU A 179 -13.50 -16.81 -15.85
N THR A 180 -13.59 -17.36 -14.64
CA THR A 180 -14.25 -18.64 -14.41
C THR A 180 -15.70 -18.62 -14.86
N MET A 181 -16.47 -17.62 -14.46
CA MET A 181 -17.87 -17.51 -14.80
C MET A 181 -18.09 -17.40 -16.31
N ILE A 182 -17.27 -16.61 -17.01
CA ILE A 182 -17.36 -16.50 -18.47
C ILE A 182 -16.99 -17.82 -19.14
N ASN A 183 -15.97 -18.53 -18.65
CA ASN A 183 -15.61 -19.85 -19.17
C ASN A 183 -16.76 -20.86 -19.05
N TYR A 184 -17.59 -20.79 -18.00
CA TYR A 184 -18.81 -21.61 -17.89
C TYR A 184 -19.87 -21.29 -18.95
N LEU A 185 -19.88 -20.07 -19.48
CA LEU A 185 -20.81 -19.68 -20.56
C LEU A 185 -20.30 -20.04 -21.96
N LEU A 186 -19.02 -20.35 -22.12
CA LEU A 186 -18.41 -20.61 -23.43
C LEU A 186 -18.58 -22.07 -23.84
N PRO A 187 -19.24 -22.36 -25.00
CA PRO A 187 -19.49 -23.73 -25.49
C PRO A 187 -18.23 -24.54 -25.75
N ASN A 188 -17.17 -23.88 -26.21
CA ASN A 188 -15.88 -24.56 -26.52
C ASN A 188 -15.09 -24.95 -25.25
N ILE A 189 -15.49 -24.48 -24.06
CA ILE A 189 -14.75 -24.70 -22.83
C ILE A 189 -15.56 -25.58 -21.87
N SER A 190 -16.89 -25.42 -21.80
CA SER A 190 -17.71 -26.11 -20.81
C SER A 190 -18.92 -26.82 -21.43
N THR A 191 -19.30 -27.95 -20.84
CA THR A 191 -20.54 -28.65 -21.18
C THR A 191 -21.80 -27.83 -20.85
N SER A 192 -21.75 -27.03 -19.79
CA SER A 192 -22.78 -26.07 -19.44
C SER A 192 -22.94 -25.00 -20.52
N GLY A 193 -21.81 -24.48 -21.05
CA GLY A 193 -21.81 -23.53 -22.16
C GLY A 193 -22.46 -24.10 -23.42
N LYS A 194 -22.24 -25.36 -23.76
CA LYS A 194 -22.92 -26.03 -24.87
C LYS A 194 -24.44 -26.03 -24.70
N ARG A 195 -24.95 -26.41 -23.51
CA ARG A 195 -26.39 -26.40 -23.19
C ARG A 195 -26.99 -24.98 -23.22
N ILE A 196 -26.24 -23.99 -22.71
CA ILE A 196 -26.67 -22.59 -22.69
C ILE A 196 -26.78 -22.04 -24.13
N ASN A 197 -25.87 -22.42 -25.01
CA ASN A 197 -25.84 -21.91 -26.40
C ASN A 197 -27.02 -22.34 -27.24
N ILE A 198 -27.59 -23.53 -26.99
CA ILE A 198 -28.81 -24.03 -27.66
C ILE A 198 -30.10 -23.51 -26.99
N SER A 199 -30.00 -22.82 -25.84
CA SER A 199 -31.15 -22.24 -25.18
C SER A 199 -31.54 -20.88 -25.80
N PRO A 200 -32.81 -20.45 -25.70
CA PRO A 200 -33.27 -19.17 -26.26
C PRO A 200 -32.79 -17.97 -25.45
N ALA A 201 -31.81 -18.13 -24.54
CA ALA A 201 -31.32 -17.09 -23.65
C ALA A 201 -30.42 -16.07 -24.39
N LYS A 202 -30.74 -14.79 -24.24
CA LYS A 202 -29.90 -13.71 -24.81
C LYS A 202 -28.51 -13.68 -24.14
N ARG A 203 -27.44 -13.79 -24.93
CA ARG A 203 -26.05 -13.81 -24.45
C ARG A 203 -25.72 -12.60 -23.56
N GLY A 204 -26.20 -11.39 -23.89
CA GLY A 204 -26.01 -10.20 -23.07
C GLY A 204 -26.61 -10.31 -21.66
N THR A 205 -27.80 -10.92 -21.55
CA THR A 205 -28.46 -11.16 -20.24
C THR A 205 -27.68 -12.17 -19.41
N LEU A 206 -27.13 -13.22 -20.04
CA LEU A 206 -26.31 -14.23 -19.38
C LEU A 206 -25.00 -13.61 -18.86
N LEU A 207 -24.33 -12.83 -19.70
CA LEU A 207 -23.10 -12.14 -19.32
C LEU A 207 -23.35 -11.17 -18.16
N LEU A 208 -24.37 -10.32 -18.27
CA LEU A 208 -24.68 -9.34 -17.23
C LEU A 208 -25.04 -10.01 -15.89
N SER A 209 -25.87 -11.06 -15.92
CA SER A 209 -26.26 -11.77 -14.70
C SER A 209 -25.09 -12.48 -14.03
N SER A 210 -24.17 -13.07 -14.80
CA SER A 210 -22.97 -13.71 -14.29
C SER A 210 -21.97 -12.69 -13.75
N PHE A 211 -21.83 -11.54 -14.42
CA PHE A 211 -21.01 -10.44 -13.96
C PHE A 211 -21.53 -9.86 -12.62
N CYS A 212 -22.84 -9.64 -12.50
CA CYS A 212 -23.46 -9.21 -11.25
C CYS A 212 -23.27 -10.25 -10.12
N ALA A 213 -23.34 -11.54 -10.41
CA ALA A 213 -23.05 -12.58 -9.42
C ALA A 213 -21.58 -12.53 -8.95
N SER A 214 -20.65 -12.31 -9.87
CA SER A 214 -19.24 -12.16 -9.56
C SER A 214 -18.97 -10.92 -8.69
N ILE A 215 -19.66 -9.79 -8.94
CA ILE A 215 -19.60 -8.59 -8.10
C ILE A 215 -20.00 -8.91 -6.66
N VAL A 216 -21.14 -9.59 -6.48
CA VAL A 216 -21.64 -9.93 -5.13
C VAL A 216 -20.65 -10.78 -4.36
N VAL A 217 -20.11 -11.83 -4.98
CA VAL A 217 -19.11 -12.70 -4.31
C VAL A 217 -17.86 -11.93 -3.95
N GLN A 218 -17.36 -11.08 -4.85
CA GLN A 218 -16.16 -10.29 -4.60
C GLN A 218 -16.37 -9.22 -3.51
N ILE A 219 -17.54 -8.57 -3.47
CA ILE A 219 -17.90 -7.62 -2.41
C ILE A 219 -17.94 -8.33 -1.06
N ILE A 220 -18.53 -9.52 -0.98
CA ILE A 220 -18.56 -10.30 0.27
C ILE A 220 -17.13 -10.62 0.73
N GLY A 221 -16.25 -11.05 -0.17
CA GLY A 221 -14.85 -11.32 0.17
C GLY A 221 -14.11 -10.09 0.69
N MET A 222 -14.27 -8.96 0.00
CA MET A 222 -13.65 -7.70 0.44
C MET A 222 -14.24 -7.18 1.76
N PHE A 223 -15.55 -7.34 1.97
CA PHE A 223 -16.19 -6.96 3.22
C PHE A 223 -15.64 -7.77 4.41
N ILE A 224 -15.47 -9.09 4.23
CA ILE A 224 -14.86 -9.94 5.26
C ILE A 224 -13.41 -9.52 5.52
N LEU A 225 -12.63 -9.19 4.48
CA LEU A 225 -11.27 -8.70 4.64
C LEU A 225 -11.22 -7.38 5.42
N PHE A 226 -12.09 -6.42 5.10
CA PHE A 226 -12.15 -5.14 5.83
C PHE A 226 -12.55 -5.35 7.29
N LEU A 227 -13.55 -6.19 7.57
CA LEU A 227 -13.91 -6.51 8.95
C LEU A 227 -12.73 -7.12 9.72
N TYR A 228 -12.03 -8.05 9.10
CA TYR A 228 -10.87 -8.69 9.72
C TYR A 228 -9.73 -7.69 9.98
N THR A 229 -9.37 -6.88 9.00
CA THR A 229 -8.26 -5.92 9.15
C THR A 229 -8.59 -4.82 10.15
N ILE A 230 -9.82 -4.32 10.20
CA ILE A 230 -10.24 -3.26 11.13
C ILE A 230 -10.40 -3.79 12.55
N PHE A 231 -11.14 -4.88 12.75
CA PHE A 231 -11.50 -5.34 14.09
C PHE A 231 -10.47 -6.26 14.72
N VAL A 232 -9.83 -7.13 13.93
CA VAL A 232 -8.85 -8.11 14.45
C VAL A 232 -7.44 -7.55 14.41
N LEU A 233 -7.01 -7.01 13.26
CA LEU A 233 -5.65 -6.49 13.08
C LEU A 233 -5.53 -5.03 13.52
N LYS A 234 -6.65 -4.35 13.81
CA LYS A 234 -6.71 -2.94 14.28
C LYS A 234 -6.03 -1.95 13.33
N VAL A 235 -6.15 -2.19 12.03
CA VAL A 235 -5.60 -1.31 11.00
C VAL A 235 -6.42 -0.04 10.92
N ASP A 236 -5.75 1.12 11.03
CA ASP A 236 -6.38 2.43 10.90
C ASP A 236 -6.30 2.93 9.45
N TYR A 237 -7.38 2.77 8.70
CA TYR A 237 -7.49 3.28 7.32
C TYR A 237 -7.71 4.81 7.24
N GLY A 238 -7.68 5.51 8.36
CA GLY A 238 -7.89 6.96 8.42
C GLY A 238 -9.36 7.37 8.50
N ASP A 239 -9.58 8.68 8.50
CA ASP A 239 -10.91 9.28 8.74
C ASP A 239 -11.87 9.11 7.55
N ASN A 240 -11.39 8.67 6.40
CA ASN A 240 -12.14 8.64 5.14
C ASN A 240 -12.47 7.20 4.67
N LEU A 241 -12.83 6.31 5.60
CA LEU A 241 -13.12 4.89 5.30
C LEU A 241 -14.16 4.72 4.18
N LEU A 242 -15.19 5.57 4.12
CA LEU A 242 -16.19 5.51 3.05
C LEU A 242 -15.55 5.68 1.66
N TYR A 243 -14.62 6.61 1.51
CA TYR A 243 -13.91 6.83 0.24
C TYR A 243 -12.97 5.68 -0.10
N VAL A 244 -12.38 5.00 0.90
CA VAL A 244 -11.62 3.75 0.70
C VAL A 244 -12.52 2.67 0.12
N LEU A 245 -13.74 2.49 0.67
CA LEU A 245 -14.71 1.51 0.18
C LEU A 245 -15.19 1.82 -1.25
N ILE A 246 -15.46 3.10 -1.56
CA ILE A 246 -15.85 3.54 -2.90
C ILE A 246 -14.75 3.22 -3.92
N LEU A 247 -13.50 3.59 -3.64
CA LEU A 247 -12.37 3.30 -4.52
C LEU A 247 -12.19 1.79 -4.74
N THR A 248 -12.27 1.01 -3.66
CA THR A 248 -12.18 -0.45 -3.71
C THR A 248 -13.29 -1.05 -4.55
N PHE A 249 -14.52 -0.53 -4.47
CA PHE A 249 -15.65 -0.97 -5.29
C PHE A 249 -15.37 -0.76 -6.78
N PHE A 250 -14.88 0.39 -7.21
CA PHE A 250 -14.48 0.62 -8.61
C PHE A 250 -13.27 -0.25 -9.01
N GLY A 251 -12.37 -0.53 -8.09
CA GLY A 251 -11.28 -1.49 -8.29
C GLY A 251 -11.79 -2.91 -8.54
N ILE A 252 -12.80 -3.36 -7.80
CA ILE A 252 -13.49 -4.65 -8.02
C ILE A 252 -14.08 -4.68 -9.44
N LEU A 253 -14.81 -3.64 -9.86
CA LEU A 253 -15.39 -3.59 -11.20
C LEU A 253 -14.32 -3.67 -12.29
N ALA A 254 -13.21 -2.95 -12.13
CA ALA A 254 -12.10 -2.98 -13.07
C ALA A 254 -11.46 -4.37 -13.15
N SER A 255 -11.25 -5.04 -12.02
CA SER A 255 -10.68 -6.38 -12.00
C SER A 255 -11.61 -7.42 -12.65
N LEU A 256 -12.90 -7.41 -12.33
CA LEU A 256 -13.90 -8.29 -12.92
C LEU A 256 -14.00 -8.07 -14.44
N SER A 257 -13.90 -6.82 -14.88
CA SER A 257 -13.93 -6.48 -16.32
C SER A 257 -12.70 -7.02 -17.05
N LEU A 258 -11.52 -6.97 -16.42
CA LEU A 258 -10.29 -7.57 -16.95
C LEU A 258 -10.43 -9.09 -17.11
N GLY A 259 -10.94 -9.78 -16.08
CA GLY A 259 -11.19 -11.23 -16.16
C GLY A 259 -12.19 -11.60 -17.25
N THR A 260 -13.28 -10.82 -17.39
CA THR A 260 -14.27 -10.97 -18.43
C THR A 260 -13.67 -10.76 -19.83
N PHE A 261 -12.82 -9.75 -19.98
CA PHE A 261 -12.09 -9.45 -21.21
C PHE A 261 -11.18 -10.60 -21.62
N LEU A 262 -10.32 -11.08 -20.73
CA LEU A 262 -9.42 -12.19 -21.03
C LEU A 262 -10.18 -13.47 -21.37
N ALA A 263 -11.24 -13.77 -20.64
CA ALA A 263 -12.07 -14.95 -20.92
C ALA A 263 -12.74 -14.90 -22.27
N SER A 264 -13.21 -13.72 -22.70
CA SER A 264 -13.96 -13.54 -23.94
C SER A 264 -13.09 -13.38 -25.19
N THR A 265 -11.86 -12.83 -25.04
CA THR A 265 -10.99 -12.51 -26.18
C THR A 265 -9.99 -13.62 -26.49
N ILE A 266 -9.46 -14.29 -25.47
CA ILE A 266 -8.44 -15.32 -25.65
C ILE A 266 -9.10 -16.65 -26.03
N LYS A 267 -8.70 -17.21 -27.17
CA LYS A 267 -9.23 -18.46 -27.70
C LYS A 267 -8.29 -19.63 -27.34
N THR A 268 -8.32 -20.04 -26.06
CA THR A 268 -7.54 -21.20 -25.59
C THR A 268 -8.31 -21.93 -24.47
N ASN A 269 -7.77 -23.02 -23.97
CA ASN A 269 -8.37 -23.77 -22.86
C ASN A 269 -8.39 -22.96 -21.55
N SER A 270 -9.21 -23.39 -20.59
CA SER A 270 -9.41 -22.70 -19.32
C SER A 270 -8.10 -22.50 -18.54
N ASN A 271 -7.24 -23.54 -18.48
CA ASN A 271 -5.99 -23.49 -17.73
C ASN A 271 -5.01 -22.47 -18.29
N ASN A 272 -4.87 -22.40 -19.62
CA ASN A 272 -3.99 -21.42 -20.27
C ASN A 272 -4.52 -19.99 -20.06
N LYS A 273 -5.85 -19.76 -20.11
CA LYS A 273 -6.46 -18.45 -19.76
C LYS A 273 -6.10 -18.04 -18.35
N PHE A 274 -6.12 -18.99 -17.41
CA PHE A 274 -5.71 -18.77 -16.04
C PHE A 274 -4.24 -18.38 -15.93
N GLY A 275 -3.35 -19.12 -16.59
CA GLY A 275 -1.93 -18.80 -16.62
C GLY A 275 -1.67 -17.38 -17.12
N ILE A 276 -2.33 -16.99 -18.22
CA ILE A 276 -2.24 -15.64 -18.77
C ILE A 276 -2.78 -14.60 -17.79
N LEU A 277 -3.93 -14.85 -17.14
CA LEU A 277 -4.48 -13.94 -16.14
C LEU A 277 -3.50 -13.74 -14.98
N ILE A 278 -2.95 -14.83 -14.43
CA ILE A 278 -1.96 -14.75 -13.33
C ILE A 278 -0.74 -13.94 -13.78
N ALA A 279 -0.19 -14.21 -14.97
CA ALA A 279 0.96 -13.48 -15.49
C ALA A 279 0.67 -11.97 -15.58
N ILE A 280 -0.48 -11.59 -16.15
CA ILE A 280 -0.89 -10.18 -16.27
C ILE A 280 -1.10 -9.56 -14.90
N THR A 281 -1.86 -10.18 -14.01
CA THR A 281 -2.17 -9.62 -12.69
C THR A 281 -0.92 -9.49 -11.82
N MET A 282 0.00 -10.46 -11.86
CA MET A 282 1.27 -10.39 -11.15
C MET A 282 2.18 -9.28 -11.69
N THR A 283 2.23 -9.11 -13.00
CA THR A 283 2.99 -8.01 -13.65
C THR A 283 2.42 -6.64 -13.26
N LEU A 284 1.11 -6.47 -13.33
CA LEU A 284 0.44 -5.23 -12.92
C LEU A 284 0.67 -4.93 -11.43
N SER A 285 0.60 -5.95 -10.58
CA SER A 285 0.84 -5.85 -9.14
C SER A 285 2.28 -5.47 -8.83
N PHE A 286 3.25 -6.07 -9.54
CA PHE A 286 4.68 -5.77 -9.39
C PHE A 286 4.96 -4.28 -9.64
N PHE A 287 4.47 -3.73 -10.76
CA PHE A 287 4.64 -2.31 -11.07
C PHE A 287 3.86 -1.36 -10.14
N SER A 288 2.81 -1.84 -9.49
CA SER A 288 2.04 -1.07 -8.50
C SER A 288 2.71 -0.98 -7.13
N GLY A 289 3.86 -1.66 -6.93
CA GLY A 289 4.61 -1.62 -5.68
C GLY A 289 4.22 -2.70 -4.66
N MET A 290 3.51 -3.77 -5.07
CA MET A 290 3.13 -4.87 -4.16
C MET A 290 4.32 -5.72 -3.69
N THR A 291 5.44 -5.64 -4.39
CA THR A 291 6.71 -6.28 -4.00
C THR A 291 7.67 -5.33 -3.30
N GLY A 292 7.20 -4.14 -2.97
CA GLY A 292 7.95 -3.08 -2.31
C GLY A 292 7.73 -1.71 -2.99
N ILE A 293 7.62 -0.68 -2.18
CA ILE A 293 7.36 0.71 -2.61
C ILE A 293 8.39 1.23 -3.62
N THR A 294 9.61 0.71 -3.57
CA THR A 294 10.71 1.10 -4.47
C THR A 294 10.36 0.88 -5.94
N MET A 295 9.68 -0.24 -6.27
CA MET A 295 9.31 -0.52 -7.65
C MET A 295 8.26 0.46 -8.17
N LYS A 296 7.26 0.83 -7.34
CA LYS A 296 6.32 1.88 -7.71
C LYS A 296 7.04 3.20 -8.01
N TYR A 297 7.96 3.61 -7.15
CA TYR A 297 8.74 4.83 -7.34
C TYR A 297 9.57 4.81 -8.63
N VAL A 298 10.26 3.69 -8.89
CA VAL A 298 11.07 3.53 -10.11
C VAL A 298 10.20 3.60 -11.37
N THR A 299 9.03 2.96 -11.35
CA THR A 299 8.10 2.95 -12.48
C THR A 299 7.48 4.33 -12.68
N ASP A 300 7.04 5.01 -11.62
CA ASP A 300 6.47 6.36 -11.69
C ASP A 300 7.48 7.37 -12.26
N LYS A 301 8.77 7.22 -11.91
CA LYS A 301 9.84 8.11 -12.37
C LYS A 301 10.26 7.86 -13.83
N ASN A 302 10.41 6.59 -14.22
CA ASN A 302 11.03 6.23 -15.51
C ASN A 302 9.99 5.89 -16.61
N MET A 303 8.84 5.32 -16.22
CA MET A 303 7.81 4.83 -17.14
C MET A 303 6.39 5.16 -16.62
N PRO A 304 6.02 6.44 -16.40
CA PRO A 304 4.76 6.84 -15.78
C PRO A 304 3.53 6.34 -16.52
N ILE A 305 3.61 6.18 -17.85
CA ILE A 305 2.50 5.68 -18.68
C ILE A 305 2.05 4.29 -18.25
N ILE A 306 2.97 3.41 -17.85
CA ILE A 306 2.64 2.06 -17.38
C ILE A 306 1.73 2.15 -16.15
N ASN A 307 2.08 3.02 -15.21
CA ASN A 307 1.32 3.18 -13.98
C ASN A 307 -0.03 3.90 -14.20
N TYR A 308 -0.12 4.82 -15.14
CA TYR A 308 -1.41 5.44 -15.50
C TYR A 308 -2.38 4.46 -16.17
N LEU A 309 -1.90 3.47 -16.91
CA LEU A 309 -2.74 2.44 -17.54
C LEU A 309 -2.98 1.22 -16.64
N ASN A 310 -2.25 1.10 -15.55
CA ASN A 310 -2.31 -0.03 -14.65
C ASN A 310 -3.45 0.11 -13.63
N PRO A 311 -4.55 -0.66 -13.74
CA PRO A 311 -5.68 -0.53 -12.83
C PRO A 311 -5.33 -0.94 -11.39
N CYS A 312 -4.34 -1.80 -11.18
CA CYS A 312 -3.85 -2.10 -9.83
C CYS A 312 -3.17 -0.86 -9.21
N ASN A 313 -2.35 -0.16 -9.99
CA ASN A 313 -1.74 1.09 -9.52
C ASN A 313 -2.77 2.19 -9.26
N MET A 314 -3.85 2.30 -10.06
CA MET A 314 -4.92 3.27 -9.83
C MET A 314 -5.58 3.07 -8.46
N ILE A 315 -5.74 1.81 -7.99
CA ILE A 315 -6.27 1.52 -6.65
C ILE A 315 -5.25 1.93 -5.58
N VAL A 316 -4.01 1.47 -5.68
CA VAL A 316 -2.95 1.75 -4.70
C VAL A 316 -2.69 3.25 -4.60
N ASP A 317 -2.59 3.93 -5.74
CA ASP A 317 -2.34 5.36 -5.82
C ASP A 317 -3.49 6.20 -5.26
N GLY A 318 -4.73 5.78 -5.52
CA GLY A 318 -5.92 6.39 -4.96
C GLY A 318 -5.98 6.24 -3.43
N LEU A 319 -5.60 5.07 -2.89
CA LEU A 319 -5.53 4.83 -1.44
C LEU A 319 -4.43 5.69 -0.79
N TYR A 320 -3.25 5.79 -1.40
CA TYR A 320 -2.17 6.67 -0.92
C TYR A 320 -2.61 8.13 -0.93
N SER A 321 -3.20 8.57 -2.04
CA SER A 321 -3.71 9.93 -2.17
C SER A 321 -4.71 10.28 -1.06
N LEU A 322 -5.63 9.36 -0.79
CA LEU A 322 -6.64 9.53 0.24
C LEU A 322 -6.04 9.59 1.65
N TYR A 323 -5.07 8.73 1.95
CA TYR A 323 -4.44 8.63 3.26
C TYR A 323 -3.58 9.86 3.59
N TYR A 324 -2.73 10.29 2.64
CA TYR A 324 -1.80 11.39 2.90
C TYR A 324 -2.41 12.78 2.73
N TYR A 325 -3.28 12.95 1.76
CA TYR A 325 -3.81 14.26 1.37
C TYR A 325 -5.31 14.39 1.60
N GLY A 326 -6.01 13.30 1.92
CA GLY A 326 -7.46 13.24 1.97
C GLY A 326 -8.08 13.25 0.57
N VAL A 327 -9.36 13.58 0.50
CA VAL A 327 -10.10 13.62 -0.77
C VAL A 327 -9.59 14.78 -1.62
N ASN A 328 -9.01 14.47 -2.79
CA ASN A 328 -8.37 15.43 -3.68
C ASN A 328 -8.55 15.02 -5.16
N ASN A 329 -8.07 15.87 -6.08
CA ASN A 329 -8.21 15.64 -7.53
C ASN A 329 -7.56 14.33 -8.00
N ARG A 330 -6.45 13.91 -7.38
CA ARG A 330 -5.74 12.66 -7.71
C ARG A 330 -6.60 11.44 -7.38
N TYR A 331 -7.33 11.47 -6.27
CA TYR A 331 -8.28 10.44 -5.90
C TYR A 331 -9.41 10.31 -6.93
N TYR A 332 -10.03 11.42 -7.33
CA TYR A 332 -11.10 11.40 -8.35
C TYR A 332 -10.58 10.97 -9.72
N PHE A 333 -9.37 11.38 -10.09
CA PHE A 333 -8.73 10.93 -11.32
C PHE A 333 -8.57 9.41 -11.37
N ASN A 334 -8.13 8.78 -10.28
CA ASN A 334 -7.99 7.33 -10.18
C ASN A 334 -9.35 6.62 -10.30
N ILE A 335 -10.41 7.12 -9.66
CA ILE A 335 -11.77 6.58 -9.82
C ILE A 335 -12.23 6.67 -11.27
N LEU A 336 -12.09 7.83 -11.88
CA LEU A 336 -12.50 8.04 -13.29
C LEU A 336 -11.75 7.09 -14.22
N SER A 337 -10.45 6.92 -14.01
CA SER A 337 -9.62 5.99 -14.79
C SER A 337 -10.08 4.55 -14.65
N LEU A 338 -10.43 4.10 -13.43
CA LEU A 338 -10.99 2.76 -13.18
C LEU A 338 -12.35 2.56 -13.87
N ILE A 339 -13.20 3.58 -13.87
CA ILE A 339 -14.50 3.54 -14.57
C ILE A 339 -14.28 3.41 -16.09
N ILE A 340 -13.42 4.26 -16.67
CA ILE A 340 -13.10 4.22 -18.10
C ILE A 340 -12.52 2.86 -18.48
N PHE A 341 -11.55 2.36 -17.70
CA PHE A 341 -10.97 1.03 -17.90
C PHE A 341 -12.05 -0.07 -17.90
N THR A 342 -12.96 -0.05 -16.92
CA THR A 342 -14.05 -1.01 -16.80
C THR A 342 -14.95 -0.99 -18.04
N ILE A 343 -15.35 0.19 -18.47
CA ILE A 343 -16.23 0.37 -19.65
C ILE A 343 -15.55 -0.17 -20.91
N ILE A 344 -14.30 0.20 -21.15
CA ILE A 344 -13.53 -0.24 -22.32
C ILE A 344 -13.44 -1.78 -22.35
N MET A 345 -13.04 -2.40 -21.23
CA MET A 345 -12.90 -3.86 -21.15
C MET A 345 -14.23 -4.59 -21.37
N LEU A 346 -15.33 -4.09 -20.80
CA LEU A 346 -16.66 -4.68 -21.00
C LEU A 346 -17.19 -4.51 -22.43
N LEU A 347 -16.95 -3.37 -23.07
CA LEU A 347 -17.32 -3.16 -24.47
C LEU A 347 -16.61 -4.11 -25.41
N ILE A 348 -15.28 -4.26 -25.25
CA ILE A 348 -14.49 -5.21 -26.04
C ILE A 348 -14.97 -6.65 -25.79
N SER A 349 -15.23 -7.01 -24.54
CA SER A 349 -15.74 -8.33 -24.15
C SER A 349 -17.09 -8.64 -24.81
N SER A 350 -18.01 -7.69 -24.75
CA SER A 350 -19.36 -7.83 -25.36
C SER A 350 -19.26 -8.02 -26.87
N ASN A 351 -18.42 -7.23 -27.55
CA ASN A 351 -18.20 -7.36 -28.98
C ASN A 351 -17.54 -8.69 -29.36
N SER A 352 -16.56 -9.12 -28.58
CA SER A 352 -15.88 -10.42 -28.78
C SER A 352 -16.88 -11.58 -28.68
N LEU A 353 -17.70 -11.60 -27.62
CA LEU A 353 -18.71 -12.66 -27.43
C LEU A 353 -19.80 -12.69 -28.51
N ARG A 354 -20.19 -11.54 -29.06
CA ARG A 354 -21.15 -11.47 -30.17
C ARG A 354 -20.59 -12.05 -31.47
N ARG A 355 -19.28 -11.89 -31.72
CA ARG A 355 -18.64 -12.33 -32.98
C ARG A 355 -18.13 -13.76 -32.92
N GLN A 356 -18.13 -14.42 -31.79
CA GLN A 356 -17.67 -15.81 -31.68
C GLN A 356 -18.66 -16.74 -32.41
N LYS A 357 -18.16 -17.36 -33.49
CA LYS A 357 -18.78 -18.52 -34.12
C LYS A 357 -18.21 -19.78 -33.46
N TYR A 358 -19.05 -20.72 -33.17
CA TYR A 358 -18.67 -21.97 -32.53
C TYR A 358 -18.77 -23.08 -33.56
N ASP A 359 -17.62 -23.64 -33.97
CA ASP A 359 -17.52 -24.57 -35.09
C ASP A 359 -17.96 -26.00 -34.74
N ASN A 360 -18.22 -26.31 -33.46
CA ASN A 360 -18.50 -27.66 -32.97
C ASN A 360 -19.76 -27.74 -32.07
N ILE A 361 -20.88 -27.20 -32.54
CA ILE A 361 -22.17 -27.34 -31.84
C ILE A 361 -23.17 -28.03 -32.74
#